data_59f663d829f9bc4a319103822db2e7ac
#
_entry.id   59f663d829f9bc4a319103822db2e7ac
#
_cell.length_a   1.000
_cell.length_b   1.000
_cell.length_c   1.000
_cell.angle_alpha   90.00
_cell.angle_beta   90.00
_cell.angle_gamma   90.00
#
_symmetry.space_group_name_H-M   'P 1'
#
loop_
_entity.id
_entity.type
_entity.pdbx_description
1 polymer ?
#
loop_
_entity_poly.entity_id
_entity_poly.type
_entity_poly.pdbx_seq_one_letter_code
_entity_poly.pdbx_strand_id
1 'polypeptide(L)'
;MKKLRREFHSRSKAFACLLTMCAGFSDAYTFIERGGTLTAGQTGNVVFLSVGLIGHEIADVEVKLATMLAFMIGIFLMTVFQRFFSHSVWRLSPLVPMVLTTLVAGFLPKEVPNVYIVPFFGLSLGIVAISFGEVDSYAYNHSFMTGNLKKTMVA
;
A
#
# COMPACT_ATOMS: atom_id res chain seq x y z
N MET A 1 -19.64 -22.80 -12.07
CA MET A 1 -18.98 -22.01 -13.12
C MET A 1 -18.88 -20.52 -12.83
N LYS A 2 -19.93 -19.78 -12.41
CA LYS A 2 -19.84 -18.35 -12.07
C LYS A 2 -18.89 -18.02 -10.89
N LYS A 3 -18.78 -18.92 -9.90
CA LYS A 3 -17.90 -18.76 -8.73
C LYS A 3 -16.42 -18.87 -9.12
N LEU A 4 -16.06 -19.86 -9.93
CA LEU A 4 -14.71 -20.03 -10.51
C LEU A 4 -14.29 -18.84 -11.39
N ARG A 5 -15.20 -18.30 -12.20
CA ARG A 5 -14.92 -17.13 -13.06
C ARG A 5 -14.66 -15.85 -12.25
N ARG A 6 -15.27 -15.70 -11.06
CA ARG A 6 -15.04 -14.56 -10.15
C ARG A 6 -13.70 -14.68 -9.40
N GLU A 7 -13.29 -15.89 -9.04
CA GLU A 7 -11.99 -16.13 -8.41
C GLU A 7 -10.83 -15.90 -9.39
N PHE A 8 -11.04 -16.22 -10.67
CA PHE A 8 -10.05 -16.04 -11.72
C PHE A 8 -9.65 -14.56 -11.95
N HIS A 9 -10.55 -13.61 -11.74
CA HIS A 9 -10.29 -12.19 -12.04
C HIS A 9 -9.38 -11.49 -11.01
N SER A 10 -9.49 -11.80 -9.72
CA SER A 10 -8.69 -11.15 -8.67
C SER A 10 -7.28 -11.76 -8.50
N ARG A 11 -7.06 -12.93 -9.10
CA ARG A 11 -5.75 -13.61 -9.15
C ARG A 11 -5.10 -13.49 -10.53
N SER A 12 -5.62 -12.67 -11.43
CA SER A 12 -5.05 -12.53 -12.76
C SER A 12 -3.77 -11.68 -12.72
N LYS A 13 -2.83 -12.03 -13.60
CA LYS A 13 -1.58 -11.27 -13.77
C LYS A 13 -1.83 -9.80 -14.09
N ALA A 14 -2.84 -9.50 -14.91
CA ALA A 14 -3.23 -8.15 -15.27
C ALA A 14 -3.66 -7.34 -14.02
N PHE A 15 -4.43 -7.93 -13.11
CA PHE A 15 -4.85 -7.28 -11.87
C PHE A 15 -3.64 -7.02 -10.95
N ALA A 16 -2.72 -7.97 -10.83
CA ALA A 16 -1.49 -7.80 -10.08
C ALA A 16 -0.61 -6.67 -10.64
N CYS A 17 -0.47 -6.59 -11.97
CA CYS A 17 0.24 -5.49 -12.62
C CYS A 17 -0.41 -4.14 -12.32
N LEU A 18 -1.74 -4.04 -12.39
CA LEU A 18 -2.46 -2.81 -12.06
C LEU A 18 -2.25 -2.40 -10.60
N LEU A 19 -2.30 -3.35 -9.65
CA LEU A 19 -2.03 -3.05 -8.23
C LEU A 19 -0.59 -2.56 -8.02
N THR A 20 0.38 -3.18 -8.69
CA THR A 20 1.78 -2.74 -8.64
C THR A 20 1.95 -1.33 -9.19
N MET A 21 1.30 -1.02 -10.31
CA MET A 21 1.30 0.33 -10.89
C MET A 21 0.66 1.34 -9.94
N CYS A 22 -0.47 1.01 -9.33
CA CYS A 22 -1.14 1.88 -8.35
C CYS A 22 -0.27 2.13 -7.11
N ALA A 23 0.40 1.09 -6.58
CA ALA A 23 1.30 1.23 -5.44
C ALA A 23 2.51 2.11 -5.79
N GLY A 24 3.13 1.87 -6.95
CA GLY A 24 4.24 2.69 -7.44
C GLY A 24 3.85 4.14 -7.74
N PHE A 25 2.65 4.36 -8.28
CA PHE A 25 2.12 5.70 -8.49
C PHE A 25 1.86 6.44 -7.16
N SER A 26 1.31 5.73 -6.17
CA SER A 26 1.10 6.30 -4.82
C SER A 26 2.43 6.70 -4.18
N ASP A 27 3.45 5.85 -4.28
CA ASP A 27 4.80 6.15 -3.78
C ASP A 27 5.41 7.36 -4.51
N ALA A 28 5.31 7.40 -5.84
CA ALA A 28 5.81 8.53 -6.64
C ALA A 28 5.10 9.84 -6.27
N TYR A 29 3.77 9.82 -6.17
CA TYR A 29 2.98 10.98 -5.78
C TYR A 29 3.36 11.51 -4.40
N THR A 30 3.39 10.64 -3.39
CA THR A 30 3.69 11.07 -2.01
C THR A 30 5.15 11.47 -1.85
N PHE A 31 6.05 10.85 -2.60
CA PHE A 31 7.46 11.22 -2.60
C PHE A 31 7.71 12.59 -3.23
N ILE A 32 7.12 12.87 -4.39
CA ILE A 32 7.35 14.12 -5.14
C ILE A 32 6.53 15.28 -4.58
N GLU A 33 5.25 15.05 -4.29
CA GLU A 33 4.29 16.12 -3.99
C GLU A 33 4.00 16.27 -2.48
N ARG A 34 4.39 15.29 -1.65
CA ARG A 34 3.99 15.20 -0.24
C ARG A 34 5.16 14.91 0.72
N GLY A 35 6.33 15.47 0.47
CA GLY A 35 7.42 15.50 1.43
C GLY A 35 8.26 14.23 1.52
N GLY A 36 8.51 13.53 0.41
CA GLY A 36 9.54 12.49 0.34
C GLY A 36 9.23 11.22 1.16
N THR A 37 7.95 10.89 1.36
CA THR A 37 7.53 9.70 2.11
C THR A 37 6.97 8.64 1.17
N LEU A 38 7.40 7.39 1.32
CA LEU A 38 6.87 6.25 0.59
C LEU A 38 5.68 5.64 1.35
N THR A 39 4.64 5.27 0.62
CA THR A 39 3.41 4.71 1.21
C THR A 39 3.37 3.19 1.16
N ALA A 40 3.98 2.59 0.14
CA ALA A 40 4.18 1.14 -0.01
C ALA A 40 5.60 0.71 0.37
N GLY A 41 6.61 1.49 0.01
CA GLY A 41 8.04 1.20 0.19
C GLY A 41 8.55 1.43 1.61
N GLN A 42 8.00 0.74 2.62
CA GLN A 42 8.30 0.99 4.04
C GLN A 42 9.78 0.84 4.40
N THR A 43 10.52 -0.04 3.74
CA THR A 43 11.98 -0.17 3.92
C THR A 43 12.71 1.12 3.54
N GLY A 44 12.25 1.79 2.48
CA GLY A 44 12.77 3.11 2.09
C GLY A 44 12.50 4.17 3.16
N ASN A 45 11.30 4.14 3.77
CA ASN A 45 10.97 5.05 4.87
C ASN A 45 11.90 4.88 6.08
N VAL A 46 12.33 3.66 6.41
CA VAL A 46 13.32 3.42 7.48
C VAL A 46 14.63 4.13 7.18
N VAL A 47 15.10 4.06 5.93
CA VAL A 47 16.32 4.76 5.51
C VAL A 47 16.15 6.28 5.61
N PHE A 48 15.06 6.82 5.06
CA PHE A 48 14.77 8.26 5.10
C PHE A 48 14.53 8.77 6.52
N LEU A 49 13.89 7.96 7.39
CA LEU A 49 13.72 8.26 8.80
C LEU A 49 15.09 8.44 9.48
N SER A 50 16.02 7.53 9.23
CA SER A 50 17.36 7.59 9.78
C SER A 50 18.11 8.85 9.33
N VAL A 51 17.98 9.22 8.06
CA VAL A 51 18.57 10.47 7.52
C VAL A 51 17.92 11.70 8.15
N GLY A 52 16.59 11.73 8.26
CA GLY A 52 15.85 12.84 8.89
C GLY A 52 16.20 13.04 10.36
N LEU A 53 16.42 11.95 11.11
CA LEU A 53 16.86 12.02 12.51
C LEU A 53 18.26 12.66 12.65
N ILE A 54 19.19 12.33 11.76
CA ILE A 54 20.53 12.92 11.74
C ILE A 54 20.46 14.39 11.31
N GLY A 55 19.60 14.72 10.35
CA GLY A 55 19.41 16.08 9.83
C GLY A 55 18.58 17.00 10.73
N HIS A 56 18.03 16.49 11.84
CA HIS A 56 17.11 17.21 12.74
C HIS A 56 15.81 17.71 12.06
N GLU A 57 15.35 17.04 11.00
CA GLU A 57 14.13 17.36 10.27
C GLU A 57 12.91 16.69 10.92
N ILE A 58 12.49 17.19 12.08
CA ILE A 58 11.46 16.55 12.92
C ILE A 58 10.12 16.36 12.19
N ALA A 59 9.69 17.35 11.41
CA ALA A 59 8.43 17.28 10.66
C ALA A 59 8.42 16.12 9.63
N ASP A 60 9.56 15.88 8.99
CA ASP A 60 9.74 14.78 8.03
C ASP A 60 9.75 13.42 8.73
N VAL A 61 10.38 13.35 9.90
CA VAL A 61 10.41 12.15 10.74
C VAL A 61 9.01 11.77 11.19
N GLU A 62 8.21 12.75 11.60
CA GLU A 62 6.83 12.55 12.06
C GLU A 62 5.95 11.93 10.96
N VAL A 63 5.98 12.48 9.74
CA VAL A 63 5.17 11.97 8.62
C VAL A 63 5.56 10.53 8.26
N LYS A 64 6.87 10.23 8.20
CA LYS A 64 7.37 8.89 7.86
C LYS A 64 6.97 7.87 8.93
N LEU A 65 7.14 8.22 10.21
CA LEU A 65 6.76 7.35 11.32
C LEU A 65 5.24 7.11 11.35
N ALA A 66 4.43 8.17 11.22
CA ALA A 66 2.97 8.05 11.16
C ALA A 66 2.52 7.16 10.00
N THR A 67 3.17 7.28 8.83
CA THR A 67 2.85 6.47 7.65
C THR A 67 3.20 4.99 7.85
N MET A 68 4.34 4.70 8.47
CA MET A 68 4.74 3.33 8.81
C MET A 68 3.77 2.70 9.82
N LEU A 69 3.39 3.42 10.86
CA LEU A 69 2.40 2.96 11.84
C LEU A 69 1.03 2.73 11.19
N ALA A 70 0.58 3.65 10.35
CA ALA A 70 -0.68 3.52 9.62
C ALA A 70 -0.68 2.30 8.69
N PHE A 71 0.43 2.02 8.00
CA PHE A 71 0.58 0.82 7.17
C PHE A 71 0.47 -0.47 8.01
N MET A 72 1.14 -0.53 9.17
CA MET A 72 1.03 -1.68 10.08
C MET A 72 -0.40 -1.85 10.62
N ILE A 73 -1.06 -0.75 10.97
CA ILE A 73 -2.47 -0.76 11.39
C ILE A 73 -3.35 -1.29 10.26
N GLY A 74 -3.12 -0.87 9.02
CA GLY A 74 -3.84 -1.36 7.84
C GLY A 74 -3.73 -2.87 7.67
N ILE A 75 -2.52 -3.42 7.79
CA ILE A 75 -2.27 -4.87 7.78
C ILE A 75 -3.06 -5.56 8.91
N PHE A 76 -2.95 -5.04 10.11
CA PHE A 76 -3.61 -5.63 11.29
C PHE A 76 -5.13 -5.62 11.13
N LEU A 77 -5.72 -4.48 10.79
CA LEU A 77 -7.17 -4.34 10.59
C LEU A 77 -7.69 -5.30 9.52
N MET A 78 -7.00 -5.41 8.39
CA MET A 78 -7.43 -6.32 7.33
C MET A 78 -7.27 -7.78 7.72
N THR A 79 -6.20 -8.13 8.45
CA THR A 79 -6.00 -9.49 8.97
C THR A 79 -7.13 -9.89 9.91
N VAL A 80 -7.54 -8.99 10.80
CA VAL A 80 -8.68 -9.20 11.70
C VAL A 80 -9.99 -9.30 10.92
N PHE A 81 -10.22 -8.39 9.97
CA PHE A 81 -11.42 -8.38 9.15
C PHE A 81 -11.61 -9.69 8.37
N GLN A 82 -10.53 -10.25 7.80
CA GLN A 82 -10.56 -11.52 7.09
C GLN A 82 -10.97 -12.72 7.96
N ARG A 83 -10.77 -12.64 9.27
CA ARG A 83 -11.18 -13.71 10.20
C ARG A 83 -12.69 -13.72 10.47
N PHE A 84 -13.35 -12.56 10.44
CA PHE A 84 -14.75 -12.41 10.79
C PHE A 84 -15.70 -12.43 9.60
N PHE A 85 -15.22 -12.10 8.41
CA PHE A 85 -16.05 -11.96 7.22
C PHE A 85 -15.71 -13.00 6.16
N SER A 86 -16.74 -13.45 5.41
CA SER A 86 -16.55 -14.41 4.32
C SER A 86 -15.74 -13.83 3.18
N HIS A 87 -15.02 -14.69 2.45
CA HIS A 87 -14.21 -14.32 1.29
C HIS A 87 -14.95 -13.47 0.24
N SER A 88 -16.25 -13.66 0.10
CA SER A 88 -17.07 -12.90 -0.87
C SER A 88 -17.18 -11.42 -0.52
N VAL A 89 -17.16 -11.07 0.77
CA VAL A 89 -17.32 -9.69 1.26
C VAL A 89 -16.01 -8.91 1.18
N TRP A 90 -14.90 -9.50 1.64
CA TRP A 90 -13.64 -8.76 1.74
C TRP A 90 -12.81 -8.72 0.45
N ARG A 91 -13.23 -9.43 -0.59
CA ARG A 91 -12.44 -9.60 -1.81
C ARG A 91 -12.11 -8.31 -2.56
N LEU A 92 -13.05 -7.37 -2.68
CA LEU A 92 -12.84 -6.08 -3.34
C LEU A 92 -12.90 -4.89 -2.38
N SER A 93 -13.41 -5.09 -1.16
CA SER A 93 -13.49 -4.04 -0.14
C SER A 93 -12.14 -3.36 0.17
N PRO A 94 -10.98 -4.05 0.08
CA PRO A 94 -9.68 -3.43 0.30
C PRO A 94 -9.31 -2.32 -0.68
N LEU A 95 -9.92 -2.31 -1.86
CA LEU A 95 -9.69 -1.26 -2.86
C LEU A 95 -10.42 0.04 -2.52
N VAL A 96 -11.50 -0.05 -1.73
CA VAL A 96 -12.31 1.13 -1.37
C VAL A 96 -11.50 2.19 -0.63
N PRO A 97 -10.75 1.88 0.45
CA PRO A 97 -9.91 2.86 1.12
C PRO A 97 -8.89 3.50 0.18
N MET A 98 -8.28 2.72 -0.70
CA MET A 98 -7.28 3.22 -1.65
C MET A 98 -7.89 4.20 -2.64
N VAL A 99 -9.05 3.88 -3.22
CA VAL A 99 -9.77 4.77 -4.15
C VAL A 99 -10.20 6.05 -3.44
N LEU A 100 -10.78 5.95 -2.24
CA LEU A 100 -11.21 7.10 -1.45
C LEU A 100 -10.04 8.01 -1.10
N THR A 101 -8.94 7.45 -0.62
CA THR A 101 -7.74 8.22 -0.26
C THR A 101 -7.18 8.95 -1.48
N THR A 102 -7.10 8.29 -2.63
CA THR A 102 -6.60 8.89 -3.88
C THR A 102 -7.52 10.01 -4.37
N LEU A 103 -8.85 9.80 -4.33
CA LEU A 103 -9.82 10.83 -4.72
C LEU A 103 -9.73 12.06 -3.80
N VAL A 104 -9.73 11.83 -2.49
CA VAL A 104 -9.64 12.93 -1.51
C VAL A 104 -8.32 13.69 -1.71
N ALA A 105 -7.20 13.01 -1.83
CA ALA A 105 -5.88 13.63 -2.01
C ALA A 105 -5.78 14.43 -3.33
N GLY A 106 -6.50 14.01 -4.38
CA GLY A 106 -6.54 14.71 -5.67
C GLY A 106 -7.28 16.06 -5.61
N PHE A 107 -8.19 16.23 -4.65
CA PHE A 107 -8.94 17.48 -4.45
C PHE A 107 -8.38 18.34 -3.32
N LEU A 108 -7.48 17.81 -2.50
CA LEU A 108 -6.92 18.56 -1.38
C LEU A 108 -5.83 19.53 -1.83
N PRO A 109 -5.85 20.78 -1.32
CA PRO A 109 -4.80 21.76 -1.56
C PRO A 109 -3.42 21.25 -1.05
N LYS A 110 -2.34 21.75 -1.66
CA LYS A 110 -0.96 21.39 -1.28
C LYS A 110 -0.57 21.92 0.12
N GLU A 111 -1.27 22.94 0.59
CA GLU A 111 -1.05 23.60 1.88
C GLU A 111 -1.46 22.71 3.08
N VAL A 112 -2.26 21.68 2.84
CA VAL A 112 -2.64 20.73 3.91
C VAL A 112 -1.42 19.95 4.37
N PRO A 113 -1.11 19.96 5.69
CA PRO A 113 0.06 19.25 6.22
C PRO A 113 0.08 17.77 5.85
N ASN A 114 1.24 17.28 5.44
CA ASN A 114 1.42 15.92 4.93
C ASN A 114 1.08 14.84 5.95
N VAL A 115 1.24 15.13 7.25
CA VAL A 115 0.92 14.23 8.37
C VAL A 115 -0.57 13.84 8.41
N TYR A 116 -1.45 14.65 7.84
CA TYR A 116 -2.89 14.34 7.76
C TYR A 116 -3.29 13.57 6.51
N ILE A 117 -2.44 13.48 5.50
CA ILE A 117 -2.81 12.87 4.21
C ILE A 117 -2.01 11.59 3.96
N VAL A 118 -0.69 11.63 4.09
CA VAL A 118 0.21 10.54 3.70
C VAL A 118 -0.03 9.26 4.50
N PRO A 119 -0.31 9.29 5.82
CA PRO A 119 -0.63 8.07 6.57
C PRO A 119 -1.86 7.33 6.08
N PHE A 120 -2.87 8.01 5.51
CA PHE A 120 -4.04 7.32 4.93
C PHE A 120 -3.68 6.51 3.69
N PHE A 121 -2.73 6.96 2.88
CA PHE A 121 -2.17 6.13 1.80
C PHE A 121 -1.47 4.91 2.37
N GLY A 122 -0.64 5.08 3.41
CA GLY A 122 0.01 3.98 4.11
C GLY A 122 -0.98 2.94 4.63
N LEU A 123 -2.01 3.38 5.34
CA LEU A 123 -3.09 2.53 5.84
C LEU A 123 -3.79 1.77 4.71
N SER A 124 -4.17 2.46 3.64
CA SER A 124 -4.86 1.88 2.49
C SER A 124 -4.00 0.80 1.80
N LEU A 125 -2.71 1.08 1.60
CA LEU A 125 -1.78 0.14 0.99
C LEU A 125 -1.44 -1.04 1.92
N GLY A 126 -1.43 -0.85 3.23
CA GLY A 126 -1.33 -1.93 4.22
C GLY A 126 -2.51 -2.90 4.13
N ILE A 127 -3.74 -2.38 3.98
CA ILE A 127 -4.96 -3.17 3.76
C ILE A 127 -4.86 -3.98 2.45
N VAL A 128 -4.43 -3.33 1.36
CA VAL A 128 -4.28 -3.96 0.04
C VAL A 128 -3.18 -5.02 0.05
N ALA A 129 -2.08 -4.79 0.76
CA ALA A 129 -0.92 -5.69 0.83
C ALA A 129 -1.28 -7.10 1.33
N ILE A 130 -2.16 -7.17 2.32
CA ILE A 130 -2.63 -8.45 2.90
C ILE A 130 -3.73 -9.09 2.05
N SER A 131 -4.48 -8.30 1.29
CA SER A 131 -5.67 -8.79 0.59
C SER A 131 -5.34 -9.47 -0.73
N PHE A 132 -4.24 -9.10 -1.36
CA PHE A 132 -3.86 -9.55 -2.71
C PHE A 132 -2.43 -10.09 -2.71
N GLY A 133 -2.18 -11.14 -1.93
CA GLY A 133 -0.86 -11.76 -1.78
C GLY A 133 -0.55 -12.92 -2.73
N GLU A 134 -1.48 -13.32 -3.61
CA GLU A 134 -1.33 -14.48 -4.51
C GLU A 134 -1.74 -14.17 -5.94
N VAL A 135 -0.95 -14.64 -6.90
CA VAL A 135 -1.22 -14.62 -8.34
C VAL A 135 -0.96 -16.01 -8.90
N ASP A 136 -1.97 -16.63 -9.54
CA ASP A 136 -1.86 -17.98 -10.15
C ASP A 136 -1.22 -19.02 -9.20
N SER A 137 -1.58 -19.00 -7.91
CA SER A 137 -1.01 -19.88 -6.85
C SER A 137 0.42 -19.55 -6.42
N TYR A 138 1.02 -18.49 -6.94
CA TYR A 138 2.33 -18.00 -6.50
C TYR A 138 2.17 -16.86 -5.51
N ALA A 139 2.94 -16.89 -4.42
CA ALA A 139 3.01 -15.78 -3.48
C ALA A 139 3.58 -14.54 -4.17
N TYR A 140 2.82 -13.46 -4.18
CA TYR A 140 3.14 -12.22 -4.85
C TYR A 140 3.06 -11.04 -3.87
N ASN A 141 3.91 -10.05 -4.05
CA ASN A 141 3.83 -8.81 -3.29
C ASN A 141 3.90 -7.62 -4.25
N HIS A 142 2.77 -6.92 -4.41
CA HIS A 142 2.67 -5.76 -5.29
C HIS A 142 3.50 -4.55 -4.82
N SER A 143 3.89 -4.51 -3.54
CA SER A 143 4.68 -3.42 -2.95
C SER A 143 6.19 -3.66 -2.98
N PHE A 144 6.65 -4.88 -3.29
CA PHE A 144 8.07 -5.25 -3.18
C PHE A 144 8.63 -5.88 -4.47
N MET A 145 9.17 -5.03 -5.33
CA MET A 145 9.81 -5.44 -6.58
C MET A 145 10.97 -6.41 -6.35
N THR A 146 11.83 -6.13 -5.38
CA THR A 146 13.02 -6.96 -5.07
C THR A 146 12.65 -8.39 -4.68
N GLY A 147 11.61 -8.57 -3.86
CA GLY A 147 11.15 -9.91 -3.45
C GLY A 147 10.57 -10.70 -4.61
N ASN A 148 9.83 -10.04 -5.50
CA ASN A 148 9.27 -10.68 -6.70
C ASN A 148 10.36 -11.03 -7.71
N LEU A 149 11.34 -10.15 -7.93
CA LEU A 149 12.47 -10.40 -8.82
C LEU A 149 13.30 -11.61 -8.34
N LYS A 150 13.60 -11.69 -7.04
CA LYS A 150 14.28 -12.86 -6.46
C LYS A 150 13.52 -14.16 -6.75
N LYS A 151 12.19 -14.18 -6.54
CA LYS A 151 11.37 -15.38 -6.79
C LYS A 151 11.38 -15.77 -8.26
N THR A 152 11.33 -14.81 -9.17
CA THR A 152 11.37 -15.07 -10.62
C THR A 152 12.71 -15.64 -11.07
N MET A 153 13.81 -15.24 -10.43
CA MET A 153 15.16 -15.70 -10.81
C MET A 153 15.50 -17.08 -10.24
N VAL A 154 14.75 -17.55 -9.24
CA VAL A 154 14.98 -18.85 -8.56
C VAL A 154 13.99 -19.93 -9.04
N ALA A 155 12.91 -19.55 -9.73
CA ALA A 155 11.90 -20.46 -10.29
C ALA A 155 12.35 -21.04 -11.60
#